data_d2c2121b56ba17092b7588973b115e8b
#
_entry.id   d2c2121b56ba17092b7588973b115e8b
#
_cell.length_a   1.000
_cell.length_b   1.000
_cell.length_c   1.000
_cell.angle_alpha   90.00
_cell.angle_beta   90.00
_cell.angle_gamma   90.00
#
_symmetry.space_group_name_H-M   'P 1'
#
loop_
_entity.id
_entity.type
_entity.pdbx_description
1 polymer ?
#
loop_
_entity_poly.entity_id
_entity_poly.type
_entity_poly.pdbx_seq_one_letter_code
_entity_poly.pdbx_strand_id
1 'polypeptide(L)'
;AKDFVSEKEGLLDAEVQAGGRNFSGGQKQRLSIARAVLRQAPFLILDDATSALDTITESNLLTAIQENLPNTSLILISQRTSTLKIADQILLLEKGQQLALGNHEELMKTSQVYREIKASQHGKED
;
A
#
# COMPACT_ATOMS: atom_id res chain seq x y z
N ALA A 1 5.16 7.43 10.06
CA ALA A 1 5.13 8.91 9.99
C ALA A 1 5.90 9.58 11.13
N LYS A 2 5.96 8.96 12.29
CA LYS A 2 6.59 9.53 13.50
C LYS A 2 8.01 10.04 13.22
N ASP A 3 8.84 9.25 12.57
CA ASP A 3 10.27 9.53 12.36
C ASP A 3 10.49 10.87 11.64
N PHE A 4 9.91 11.05 10.45
CA PHE A 4 10.09 12.28 9.69
C PHE A 4 9.34 13.50 10.27
N VAL A 5 8.28 13.27 11.09
CA VAL A 5 7.60 14.36 11.80
C VAL A 5 8.47 14.85 12.96
N SER A 6 9.15 13.92 13.67
CA SER A 6 10.05 14.29 14.76
C SER A 6 11.33 15.02 14.30
N GLU A 7 11.67 14.94 13.03
CA GLU A 7 12.81 15.68 12.43
C GLU A 7 12.46 17.10 11.99
N LYS A 8 11.17 17.45 11.94
CA LYS A 8 10.74 18.79 11.54
C LYS A 8 10.78 19.78 12.72
N GLU A 9 11.25 20.99 12.43
CA GLU A 9 11.12 22.10 13.36
C GLU A 9 9.63 22.35 13.64
N GLY A 10 9.26 22.41 14.92
CA GLY A 10 7.87 22.51 15.37
C GLY A 10 7.17 21.14 15.55
N LEU A 11 7.80 20.02 15.22
CA LEU A 11 7.26 18.66 15.44
C LEU A 11 5.84 18.50 14.86
N LEU A 12 4.84 18.27 15.72
CA LEU A 12 3.44 18.15 15.32
C LEU A 12 2.80 19.49 14.91
N ASP A 13 3.36 20.60 15.36
CA ASP A 13 2.93 21.97 15.03
C ASP A 13 3.71 22.54 13.83
N ALA A 14 4.54 21.72 13.17
CA ALA A 14 5.29 22.11 12.00
C ALA A 14 4.36 22.61 10.88
N GLU A 15 4.75 23.71 10.23
CA GLU A 15 3.98 24.29 9.15
C GLU A 15 3.85 23.33 7.96
N VAL A 16 2.63 23.19 7.47
CA VAL A 16 2.33 22.49 6.21
C VAL A 16 2.10 23.53 5.12
N GLN A 17 3.06 23.68 4.23
CA GLN A 17 2.92 24.60 3.10
C GLN A 17 1.81 24.17 2.14
N ALA A 18 1.27 25.12 1.38
CA ALA A 18 0.20 24.87 0.42
C ALA A 18 0.52 23.67 -0.50
N GLY A 19 -0.40 22.69 -0.55
CA GLY A 19 -0.20 21.43 -1.27
C GLY A 19 0.87 20.50 -0.66
N GLY A 20 1.32 20.76 0.58
CA GLY A 20 2.34 19.97 1.25
C GLY A 20 3.68 19.98 0.54
N ARG A 21 4.08 21.10 -0.08
CA ARG A 21 5.32 21.21 -0.88
C ARG A 21 6.59 20.93 -0.08
N ASN A 22 6.54 21.10 1.23
CA ASN A 22 7.65 20.79 2.15
C ASN A 22 7.68 19.32 2.62
N PHE A 23 6.89 18.44 1.99
CA PHE A 23 6.90 17.00 2.22
C PHE A 23 7.16 16.23 0.91
N SER A 24 7.92 15.14 0.98
CA SER A 24 8.08 14.24 -0.14
C SER A 24 6.76 13.50 -0.47
N GLY A 25 6.66 12.93 -1.68
CA GLY A 25 5.50 12.14 -2.06
C GLY A 25 5.21 10.99 -1.09
N GLY A 26 6.23 10.25 -0.68
CA GLY A 26 6.10 9.16 0.29
C GLY A 26 5.71 9.65 1.69
N GLN A 27 6.19 10.82 2.11
CA GLN A 27 5.77 11.43 3.39
C GLN A 27 4.29 11.85 3.34
N LYS A 28 3.83 12.44 2.23
CA LYS A 28 2.41 12.78 2.03
C LYS A 28 1.52 11.54 2.07
N GLN A 29 1.92 10.46 1.38
CA GLN A 29 1.17 9.19 1.42
C GLN A 29 1.09 8.64 2.84
N ARG A 30 2.20 8.59 3.58
CA ARG A 30 2.20 8.11 4.98
C ARG A 30 1.32 8.96 5.91
N LEU A 31 1.28 10.28 5.72
CA LEU A 31 0.37 11.15 6.48
C LEU A 31 -1.10 10.90 6.13
N SER A 32 -1.41 10.69 4.85
CA SER A 32 -2.77 10.36 4.42
C SER A 32 -3.24 9.01 4.98
N ILE A 33 -2.38 8.01 4.98
CA ILE A 33 -2.67 6.70 5.59
C ILE A 33 -2.86 6.84 7.10
N ALA A 34 -2.00 7.60 7.80
CA ALA A 34 -2.15 7.84 9.23
C ALA A 34 -3.50 8.47 9.58
N ARG A 35 -3.98 9.43 8.77
CA ARG A 35 -5.31 10.03 8.93
C ARG A 35 -6.45 9.02 8.76
N ALA A 36 -6.33 8.11 7.80
CA ALA A 36 -7.32 7.05 7.59
C ALA A 36 -7.32 6.03 8.73
N VAL A 37 -6.15 5.62 9.19
CA VAL A 37 -5.96 4.67 10.30
C VAL A 37 -6.58 5.19 11.61
N LEU A 38 -6.45 6.49 11.90
CA LEU A 38 -7.02 7.10 13.09
C LEU A 38 -8.54 6.97 13.20
N ARG A 39 -9.24 6.74 12.10
CA ARG A 39 -10.70 6.55 12.09
C ARG A 39 -11.13 5.20 12.66
N GLN A 40 -10.22 4.22 12.74
CA GLN A 40 -10.50 2.86 13.22
C GLN A 40 -11.76 2.24 12.58
N ALA A 41 -11.96 2.51 11.30
CA ALA A 41 -13.10 2.00 10.55
C ALA A 41 -12.98 0.47 10.36
N PRO A 42 -14.10 -0.26 10.25
CA PRO A 42 -14.06 -1.71 10.00
C PRO A 42 -13.46 -2.07 8.64
N PHE A 43 -13.44 -1.14 7.69
CA PHE A 43 -12.81 -1.29 6.38
C PHE A 43 -11.84 -0.14 6.13
N LEU A 44 -10.63 -0.47 5.69
CA LEU A 44 -9.61 0.47 5.24
C LEU A 44 -9.28 0.19 3.77
N ILE A 45 -9.52 1.16 2.89
CA ILE A 45 -9.21 1.06 1.47
C ILE A 45 -7.94 1.88 1.19
N LEU A 46 -6.92 1.23 0.66
CA LEU A 46 -5.68 1.84 0.20
C LEU A 46 -5.61 1.72 -1.32
N ASP A 47 -6.04 2.76 -2.01
CA ASP A 47 -6.02 2.84 -3.48
C ASP A 47 -4.73 3.53 -3.93
N ASP A 48 -3.80 2.73 -4.45
CA ASP A 48 -2.45 3.16 -4.86
C ASP A 48 -1.72 4.04 -3.81
N ALA A 49 -2.10 3.86 -2.54
CA ALA A 49 -1.69 4.75 -1.45
C ALA A 49 -0.23 4.58 -1.03
N THR A 50 0.46 3.57 -1.54
CA THR A 50 1.86 3.23 -1.23
C THR A 50 2.81 3.37 -2.42
N SER A 51 2.32 3.84 -3.56
CA SER A 51 3.07 3.91 -4.83
C SER A 51 4.36 4.74 -4.78
N ALA A 52 4.42 5.75 -3.92
CA ALA A 52 5.61 6.58 -3.71
C ALA A 52 6.55 6.05 -2.61
N LEU A 53 6.27 4.88 -2.04
CA LEU A 53 7.11 4.22 -1.04
C LEU A 53 8.03 3.19 -1.70
N ASP A 54 9.24 3.06 -1.17
CA ASP A 54 10.09 1.92 -1.45
C ASP A 54 9.52 0.64 -0.83
N THR A 55 9.94 -0.51 -1.34
CA THR A 55 9.41 -1.83 -0.97
C THR A 55 9.52 -2.12 0.53
N ILE A 56 10.64 -1.73 1.16
CA ILE A 56 10.88 -1.96 2.59
C ILE A 56 9.93 -1.12 3.44
N THR A 57 9.82 0.17 3.12
CA THR A 57 8.92 1.10 3.83
C THR A 57 7.45 0.67 3.67
N GLU A 58 7.05 0.25 2.47
CA GLU A 58 5.73 -0.28 2.19
C GLU A 58 5.43 -1.54 3.02
N SER A 59 6.32 -2.52 3.01
CA SER A 59 6.17 -3.76 3.77
C SER A 59 6.02 -3.49 5.27
N ASN A 60 6.88 -2.65 5.84
CA ASN A 60 6.82 -2.26 7.26
C ASN A 60 5.50 -1.55 7.60
N LEU A 61 5.02 -0.69 6.71
CA LEU A 61 3.76 0.02 6.89
C LEU A 61 2.57 -0.95 6.90
N LEU A 62 2.50 -1.86 5.94
CA LEU A 62 1.40 -2.82 5.84
C LEU A 62 1.40 -3.80 7.01
N THR A 63 2.57 -4.28 7.44
CA THR A 63 2.71 -5.09 8.64
C THR A 63 2.21 -4.35 9.87
N ALA A 64 2.61 -3.08 10.05
CA ALA A 64 2.16 -2.27 11.17
C ALA A 64 0.63 -2.04 11.17
N ILE A 65 0.02 -1.88 10.00
CA ILE A 65 -1.44 -1.76 9.87
C ILE A 65 -2.11 -3.07 10.32
N GLN A 66 -1.66 -4.22 9.84
CA GLN A 66 -2.23 -5.52 10.20
C GLN A 66 -2.11 -5.81 11.69
N GLU A 67 -0.96 -5.52 12.29
CA GLU A 67 -0.72 -5.76 13.72
C GLU A 67 -1.54 -4.84 14.63
N ASN A 68 -1.70 -3.58 14.25
CA ASN A 68 -2.37 -2.58 15.10
C ASN A 68 -3.88 -2.45 14.83
N LEU A 69 -4.37 -2.98 13.72
CA LEU A 69 -5.79 -2.95 13.33
C LEU A 69 -6.33 -4.36 13.04
N PRO A 70 -6.29 -5.29 14.00
CA PRO A 70 -6.65 -6.70 13.77
C PRO A 70 -8.13 -6.91 13.39
N ASN A 71 -8.98 -5.95 13.69
CA ASN A 71 -10.42 -6.00 13.40
C ASN A 71 -10.81 -5.19 12.16
N THR A 72 -9.84 -4.67 11.41
CA THR A 72 -10.08 -3.91 10.18
C THR A 72 -9.80 -4.77 8.96
N SER A 73 -10.77 -4.87 8.07
CA SER A 73 -10.57 -5.48 6.75
C SER A 73 -9.83 -4.50 5.85
N LEU A 74 -8.69 -4.93 5.30
CA LEU A 74 -7.84 -4.12 4.44
C LEU A 74 -8.14 -4.46 2.97
N ILE A 75 -8.49 -3.44 2.18
CA ILE A 75 -8.63 -3.54 0.73
C ILE A 75 -7.47 -2.77 0.10
N LEU A 76 -6.58 -3.52 -0.57
CA LEU A 76 -5.42 -2.96 -1.26
C LEU A 76 -5.68 -2.93 -2.76
N ILE A 77 -5.53 -1.76 -3.37
CA ILE A 77 -5.51 -1.61 -4.81
C ILE A 77 -4.09 -1.22 -5.19
N SER A 78 -3.40 -2.12 -5.88
CA SER A 78 -2.00 -1.95 -6.26
C SER A 78 -1.70 -2.69 -7.55
N GLN A 79 -0.75 -2.17 -8.32
CA GLN A 79 -0.17 -2.87 -9.45
C GLN A 79 1.03 -3.75 -9.04
N ARG A 80 1.57 -3.57 -7.82
CA ARG A 80 2.74 -4.29 -7.34
C ARG A 80 2.36 -5.67 -6.81
N THR A 81 2.79 -6.73 -7.48
CA THR A 81 2.54 -8.11 -7.02
C THR A 81 3.22 -8.43 -5.69
N SER A 82 4.34 -7.77 -5.37
CA SER A 82 5.00 -7.89 -4.06
C SER A 82 4.12 -7.42 -2.91
N THR A 83 3.38 -6.33 -3.10
CA THR A 83 2.41 -5.80 -2.13
C THR A 83 1.25 -6.76 -1.92
N LEU A 84 0.76 -7.35 -3.02
CA LEU A 84 -0.44 -8.20 -2.99
C LEU A 84 -0.21 -9.58 -2.35
N LYS A 85 1.04 -10.02 -2.21
CA LYS A 85 1.35 -11.33 -1.58
C LYS A 85 0.83 -11.50 -0.16
N ILE A 86 0.64 -10.40 0.58
CA ILE A 86 0.14 -10.42 1.96
C ILE A 86 -1.38 -10.59 2.04
N ALA A 87 -2.09 -10.44 0.92
CA ALA A 87 -3.54 -10.52 0.89
C ALA A 87 -4.02 -11.97 0.99
N ASP A 88 -5.10 -12.19 1.74
CA ASP A 88 -5.77 -13.49 1.83
C ASP A 88 -6.42 -13.87 0.51
N GLN A 89 -6.92 -12.87 -0.23
CA GLN A 89 -7.46 -13.01 -1.57
C GLN A 89 -7.02 -11.87 -2.48
N ILE A 90 -6.72 -12.20 -3.73
CA ILE A 90 -6.34 -11.27 -4.79
C ILE A 90 -7.37 -11.39 -5.90
N LEU A 91 -8.02 -10.28 -6.21
CA LEU A 91 -8.93 -10.15 -7.35
C LEU A 91 -8.17 -9.50 -8.51
N LEU A 92 -8.04 -10.20 -9.63
CA LEU A 92 -7.48 -9.68 -10.86
C LEU A 92 -8.59 -9.16 -11.75
N LEU A 93 -8.51 -7.88 -12.11
CA LEU A 93 -9.50 -7.21 -12.95
C LEU A 93 -8.89 -6.74 -14.27
N GLU A 94 -9.62 -6.91 -15.36
CA GLU A 94 -9.31 -6.31 -16.65
C GLU A 94 -10.60 -5.83 -17.31
N LYS A 95 -10.60 -4.58 -17.80
CA LYS A 95 -11.76 -3.98 -18.50
C LYS A 95 -13.11 -4.17 -17.76
N GLY A 96 -13.08 -4.08 -16.43
CA GLY A 96 -14.26 -4.24 -15.60
C GLY A 96 -14.72 -5.68 -15.38
N GLN A 97 -13.95 -6.67 -15.83
CA GLN A 97 -14.26 -8.09 -15.66
C GLN A 97 -13.27 -8.76 -14.71
N GLN A 98 -13.77 -9.71 -13.93
CA GLN A 98 -12.94 -10.57 -13.11
C GLN A 98 -12.22 -11.59 -13.99
N LEU A 99 -10.88 -11.55 -14.00
CA LEU A 99 -10.07 -12.55 -14.69
C LEU A 99 -9.69 -13.72 -13.78
N ALA A 100 -9.38 -13.44 -12.52
CA ALA A 100 -8.98 -14.46 -11.57
C ALA A 100 -9.27 -13.99 -10.14
N LEU A 101 -9.49 -14.95 -9.24
CA LEU A 101 -9.65 -14.74 -7.81
C LEU A 101 -8.95 -15.89 -7.07
N GLY A 102 -8.14 -15.56 -6.07
CA GLY A 102 -7.44 -16.52 -5.23
C GLY A 102 -6.29 -15.89 -4.46
N ASN A 103 -5.58 -16.65 -3.66
CA ASN A 103 -4.36 -16.17 -3.02
C ASN A 103 -3.17 -16.17 -3.99
N HIS A 104 -2.02 -15.63 -3.55
CA HIS A 104 -0.83 -15.54 -4.39
C HIS A 104 -0.39 -16.90 -4.96
N GLU A 105 -0.36 -17.95 -4.14
CA GLU A 105 0.09 -19.27 -4.58
C GLU A 105 -0.87 -19.90 -5.58
N GLU A 106 -2.16 -19.75 -5.37
CA GLU A 106 -3.20 -20.24 -6.29
C GLU A 106 -3.09 -19.54 -7.64
N LEU A 107 -2.97 -18.21 -7.64
CA LEU A 107 -2.86 -17.43 -8.88
C LEU A 107 -1.56 -17.71 -9.63
N MET A 108 -0.47 -17.96 -8.93
CA MET A 108 0.78 -18.41 -9.56
C MET A 108 0.64 -19.75 -10.28
N LYS A 109 -0.23 -20.64 -9.82
CA LYS A 109 -0.51 -21.95 -10.45
C LYS A 109 -1.52 -21.83 -11.58
N THR A 110 -2.59 -21.05 -11.38
CA THR A 110 -3.79 -21.08 -12.23
C THR A 110 -3.91 -19.95 -13.23
N SER A 111 -3.29 -18.76 -12.96
CA SER A 111 -3.44 -17.59 -13.80
C SER A 111 -2.15 -17.26 -14.57
N GLN A 112 -2.19 -17.41 -15.89
CA GLN A 112 -1.09 -17.01 -16.76
C GLN A 112 -0.87 -15.48 -16.69
N VAL A 113 -1.95 -14.69 -16.73
CA VAL A 113 -1.88 -13.21 -16.68
C VAL A 113 -1.22 -12.75 -15.39
N TYR A 114 -1.54 -13.37 -14.24
CA TYR A 114 -0.90 -13.03 -12.96
C TYR A 114 0.61 -13.28 -12.98
N ARG A 115 1.04 -14.42 -13.56
CA ARG A 115 2.48 -14.72 -13.73
C ARG A 115 3.19 -13.73 -14.63
N GLU A 116 2.55 -13.31 -15.72
CA GLU A 116 3.10 -12.34 -16.67
C GLU A 116 3.27 -10.95 -16.02
N ILE A 117 2.27 -10.49 -15.24
CA ILE A 117 2.36 -9.24 -14.48
C ILE A 117 3.55 -9.31 -13.50
N LYS A 118 3.68 -10.40 -12.75
CA LYS A 118 4.79 -10.58 -11.81
C LYS A 118 6.15 -10.57 -12.53
N ALA A 119 6.27 -11.29 -13.64
CA ALA A 119 7.51 -11.37 -14.42
C ALA A 119 7.91 -9.99 -14.98
N SER A 120 6.95 -9.18 -15.44
CA SER A 120 7.20 -7.84 -15.97
C SER A 120 7.74 -6.87 -14.92
N GLN A 121 7.53 -7.15 -13.63
CA GLN A 121 7.99 -6.30 -12.52
C GLN A 121 9.40 -6.67 -12.05
N HIS A 122 9.81 -7.94 -12.16
CA HIS A 122 11.16 -8.37 -11.80
C HIS A 122 12.24 -7.88 -12.78
N GLY A 123 11.88 -7.51 -14.00
CA GLY A 123 12.81 -6.94 -14.99
C GLY A 123 13.09 -5.44 -14.82
N LYS A 124 12.55 -4.78 -13.79
CA LYS A 124 12.73 -3.35 -13.52
C LYS A 124 13.48 -3.06 -12.20
N GLU A 125 13.88 -4.10 -11.49
CA GLU A 125 14.64 -3.99 -10.23
C GLU A 125 16.16 -4.20 -10.40
N ASP A 126 16.63 -4.26 -11.65
CA ASP A 126 18.09 -4.25 -11.97
C ASP A 126 18.57 -2.85 -12.39
#